data_2d09a8962843d9070af743d61adc9870
#
_entry.id   2d09a8962843d9070af743d61adc9870
#
_cell.length_a   1.000
_cell.length_b   1.000
_cell.length_c   1.000
_cell.angle_alpha   90.00
_cell.angle_beta   90.00
_cell.angle_gamma   90.00
#
_symmetry.space_group_name_H-M   'P 1'
#
loop_
_entity.id
_entity.type
_entity.pdbx_description
1 polymer ?
#
loop_
_entity_poly.entity_id
_entity_poly.type
_entity_poly.pdbx_seq_one_letter_code
_entity_poly.pdbx_strand_id
1 'polypeptide(L)'
;MHIGNRVNLPMSTWIDVPHCNLISIEDNCGFGENCAILTHDALAKEFLRATRLGRVTIKASCHSGMGTIILPGVTIGPRSFVGAGSVITSDIPEGVVAAGNPARVICSLDEYLDRQRAKLETLPNFKYSLYDFKNLTDARRAYLVSELEE
;
A
#
# COMPACT_ATOMS: atom_id res chain seq x y z
N MET A 1 17.68 3.36 -5.71
CA MET A 1 16.29 2.84 -5.65
C MET A 1 16.00 2.15 -6.97
N HIS A 2 15.37 0.98 -6.90
CA HIS A 2 14.84 0.30 -8.06
C HIS A 2 13.30 0.44 -8.06
N ILE A 3 12.72 0.82 -9.19
CA ILE A 3 11.26 0.89 -9.38
C ILE A 3 10.94 0.20 -10.69
N GLY A 4 10.08 -0.82 -10.63
CA GLY A 4 9.60 -1.59 -11.76
C GLY A 4 8.60 -0.83 -12.64
N ASN A 5 7.97 -1.55 -13.55
CA ASN A 5 6.98 -0.99 -14.48
C ASN A 5 5.60 -0.89 -13.82
N ARG A 6 4.79 0.09 -14.26
CA ARG A 6 3.40 0.29 -13.81
C ARG A 6 3.29 0.41 -12.28
N VAL A 7 4.25 1.07 -11.66
CA VAL A 7 4.20 1.41 -10.23
C VAL A 7 3.51 2.75 -10.06
N ASN A 8 2.43 2.76 -9.26
CA ASN A 8 1.78 4.00 -8.83
C ASN A 8 2.34 4.41 -7.47
N LEU A 9 3.22 5.40 -7.48
CA LEU A 9 3.85 5.96 -6.28
C LEU A 9 3.47 7.43 -6.15
N PRO A 10 2.50 7.78 -5.30
CA PRO A 10 2.08 9.18 -5.10
C PRO A 10 3.23 10.09 -4.67
N MET A 11 3.18 11.36 -5.07
CA MET A 11 4.17 12.37 -4.67
C MET A 11 4.22 12.61 -3.16
N SER A 12 3.15 12.29 -2.44
CA SER A 12 3.07 12.35 -0.98
C SER A 12 3.75 11.17 -0.28
N THR A 13 4.26 10.18 -1.03
CA THR A 13 4.98 9.04 -0.44
C THR A 13 6.33 9.50 0.08
N TRP A 14 6.57 9.33 1.38
CA TRP A 14 7.86 9.62 1.98
C TRP A 14 8.84 8.48 1.70
N ILE A 15 9.98 8.83 1.14
CA ILE A 15 11.07 7.90 0.82
C ILE A 15 12.30 8.29 1.65
N ASP A 16 12.95 7.31 2.25
CA ASP A 16 14.22 7.49 2.94
C ASP A 16 15.35 7.84 1.93
N VAL A 17 15.43 9.10 1.56
CA VAL A 17 16.31 9.58 0.47
C VAL A 17 17.77 9.23 0.68
N PRO A 18 18.39 9.39 1.88
CA PRO A 18 19.81 9.06 2.09
C PRO A 18 20.15 7.60 1.78
N HIS A 19 19.20 6.69 1.95
CA HIS A 19 19.39 5.24 1.78
C HIS A 19 18.42 4.63 0.77
N CYS A 20 17.91 5.42 -0.17
CA CYS A 20 16.93 4.95 -1.17
C CYS A 20 17.47 3.82 -2.08
N ASN A 21 18.79 3.65 -2.19
CA ASN A 21 19.42 2.51 -2.86
C ASN A 21 19.08 1.14 -2.21
N LEU A 22 18.58 1.15 -0.98
CA LEU A 22 18.09 -0.05 -0.28
C LEU A 22 16.63 -0.39 -0.59
N ILE A 23 15.92 0.43 -1.38
CA ILE A 23 14.52 0.21 -1.73
C ILE A 23 14.43 -0.43 -3.11
N SER A 24 13.67 -1.53 -3.20
CA SER A 24 13.29 -2.20 -4.44
C SER A 24 11.78 -2.39 -4.49
N ILE A 25 11.14 -1.85 -5.52
CA ILE A 25 9.71 -2.00 -5.81
C ILE A 25 9.60 -2.67 -7.16
N GLU A 26 8.95 -3.85 -7.20
CA GLU A 26 8.75 -4.60 -8.42
C GLU A 26 7.51 -4.11 -9.20
N ASP A 27 7.17 -4.77 -10.29
CA ASP A 27 6.14 -4.37 -11.24
C ASP A 27 4.72 -4.37 -10.64
N ASN A 28 3.85 -3.51 -11.18
CA ASN A 28 2.42 -3.44 -10.88
C ASN A 28 2.08 -3.13 -9.40
N CYS A 29 2.94 -2.43 -8.69
CA CYS A 29 2.67 -2.03 -7.32
C CYS A 29 1.92 -0.71 -7.24
N GLY A 30 1.05 -0.57 -6.23
CA GLY A 30 0.29 0.64 -5.97
C GLY A 30 0.36 1.07 -4.52
N PHE A 31 0.53 2.37 -4.31
CA PHE A 31 0.55 2.98 -2.98
C PHE A 31 -0.56 4.02 -2.86
N GLY A 32 -1.24 4.01 -1.72
CA GLY A 32 -2.08 5.13 -1.33
C GLY A 32 -1.26 6.36 -0.95
N GLU A 33 -1.93 7.49 -0.79
CA GLU A 33 -1.30 8.73 -0.36
C GLU A 33 -0.65 8.60 1.03
N ASN A 34 0.39 9.42 1.27
CA ASN A 34 1.07 9.53 2.57
C ASN A 34 1.65 8.21 3.11
N CYS A 35 2.02 7.27 2.25
CA CYS A 35 2.82 6.12 2.67
C CYS A 35 4.25 6.54 3.02
N ALA A 36 4.93 5.73 3.86
CA ALA A 36 6.34 5.95 4.20
C ALA A 36 7.13 4.65 4.05
N ILE A 37 8.29 4.74 3.38
CA ILE A 37 9.21 3.61 3.19
C ILE A 37 10.54 3.96 3.87
N LEU A 38 10.80 3.32 5.00
CA LEU A 38 11.95 3.53 5.86
C LEU A 38 13.01 2.46 5.62
N THR A 39 14.26 2.86 5.49
CA THR A 39 15.39 1.93 5.31
C THR A 39 16.40 2.04 6.44
N HIS A 40 16.22 3.00 7.36
CA HIS A 40 17.04 3.13 8.56
C HIS A 40 16.20 3.34 9.81
N ASP A 41 16.79 2.95 10.95
CA ASP A 41 16.28 3.22 12.29
C ASP A 41 17.45 3.70 13.17
N ALA A 42 17.33 4.92 13.66
CA ALA A 42 18.32 5.59 14.50
C ALA A 42 17.86 5.78 15.96
N LEU A 43 16.74 5.18 16.38
CA LEU A 43 16.16 5.39 17.71
C LEU A 43 17.13 5.02 18.84
N ALA A 44 17.93 3.96 18.66
CA ALA A 44 18.90 3.50 19.65
C ALA A 44 20.29 4.13 19.49
N LYS A 45 20.47 5.11 18.59
CA LYS A 45 21.79 5.65 18.21
C LYS A 45 22.57 6.21 19.40
N GLU A 46 21.92 6.92 20.31
CA GLU A 46 22.58 7.50 21.49
C GLU A 46 23.12 6.43 22.43
N PHE A 47 22.40 5.32 22.58
CA PHE A 47 22.76 4.24 23.50
C PHE A 47 23.74 3.25 22.88
N LEU A 48 23.51 2.88 21.61
CA LEU A 48 24.27 1.84 20.94
C LEU A 48 25.36 2.38 20.00
N ARG A 49 25.41 3.69 19.78
CA ARG A 49 26.31 4.37 18.82
C ARG A 49 26.23 3.75 17.41
N ALA A 50 25.05 3.23 17.05
CA ALA A 50 24.81 2.56 15.79
C ALA A 50 23.40 2.89 15.24
N THR A 51 23.27 2.92 13.94
CA THR A 51 22.00 3.03 13.21
C THR A 51 21.75 1.72 12.50
N ARG A 52 20.56 1.15 12.67
CA ARG A 52 20.15 -0.04 11.92
C ARG A 52 19.77 0.36 10.50
N LEU A 53 20.31 -0.34 9.51
CA LEU A 53 19.91 -0.25 8.11
C LEU A 53 19.21 -1.55 7.71
N GLY A 54 18.20 -1.47 6.84
CA GLY A 54 17.51 -2.65 6.33
C GLY A 54 16.97 -2.42 4.93
N ARG A 55 17.21 -3.38 4.03
CA ARG A 55 16.66 -3.36 2.67
C ARG A 55 15.14 -3.54 2.73
N VAL A 56 14.40 -2.71 2.00
CA VAL A 56 12.96 -2.90 1.80
C VAL A 56 12.72 -3.42 0.39
N THR A 57 11.99 -4.54 0.30
CA THR A 57 11.65 -5.17 -0.98
C THR A 57 10.14 -5.33 -1.08
N ILE A 58 9.54 -4.72 -2.09
CA ILE A 58 8.12 -4.84 -2.36
C ILE A 58 7.98 -5.61 -3.67
N LYS A 59 7.47 -6.84 -3.55
CA LYS A 59 7.33 -7.78 -4.66
C LYS A 59 6.18 -7.37 -5.59
N ALA A 60 6.12 -8.01 -6.76
CA ALA A 60 5.17 -7.66 -7.81
C ALA A 60 3.71 -7.72 -7.37
N SER A 61 2.90 -6.80 -7.90
CA SER A 61 1.45 -6.74 -7.71
C SER A 61 1.01 -6.54 -6.26
N CYS A 62 1.81 -5.81 -5.47
CA CYS A 62 1.47 -5.41 -4.11
C CYS A 62 0.76 -4.06 -4.09
N HIS A 63 -0.22 -3.93 -3.18
CA HIS A 63 -0.92 -2.67 -2.99
C HIS A 63 -0.97 -2.30 -1.50
N SER A 64 -0.60 -1.06 -1.20
CA SER A 64 -0.63 -0.50 0.16
C SER A 64 -1.65 0.62 0.25
N GLY A 65 -2.53 0.55 1.24
CA GLY A 65 -3.48 1.61 1.54
C GLY A 65 -2.80 2.89 2.02
N MET A 66 -3.56 3.98 2.03
CA MET A 66 -3.12 5.30 2.48
C MET A 66 -2.47 5.23 3.88
N GLY A 67 -1.39 5.99 4.09
CA GLY A 67 -0.75 6.12 5.39
C GLY A 67 -0.01 4.87 5.90
N THR A 68 0.24 3.88 5.03
CA THR A 68 1.03 2.71 5.40
C THR A 68 2.49 3.08 5.65
N ILE A 69 3.07 2.58 6.75
CA ILE A 69 4.48 2.74 7.09
C ILE A 69 5.20 1.40 6.97
N ILE A 70 6.25 1.35 6.17
CA ILE A 70 7.07 0.16 5.95
C ILE A 70 8.41 0.35 6.65
N LEU A 71 8.74 -0.51 7.63
CA LEU A 71 9.95 -0.41 8.42
C LEU A 71 11.17 -1.04 7.74
N PRO A 72 12.39 -0.70 8.18
CA PRO A 72 13.63 -1.23 7.62
C PRO A 72 13.72 -2.76 7.70
N GLY A 73 14.15 -3.39 6.62
CA GLY A 73 14.39 -4.82 6.54
C GLY A 73 13.18 -5.65 6.11
N VAL A 74 12.05 -5.01 5.80
CA VAL A 74 10.80 -5.69 5.45
C VAL A 74 10.76 -6.11 3.98
N THR A 75 10.26 -7.31 3.73
CA THR A 75 9.82 -7.80 2.42
C THR A 75 8.31 -7.97 2.40
N ILE A 76 7.63 -7.37 1.41
CA ILE A 76 6.22 -7.64 1.13
C ILE A 76 6.17 -8.64 -0.04
N GLY A 77 5.59 -9.81 0.21
CA GLY A 77 5.45 -10.89 -0.77
C GLY A 77 4.54 -10.52 -1.93
N PRO A 78 4.66 -11.19 -3.09
CA PRO A 78 3.90 -10.82 -4.28
C PRO A 78 2.40 -11.00 -4.06
N ARG A 79 1.60 -10.23 -4.82
CA ARG A 79 0.14 -10.28 -4.75
C ARG A 79 -0.42 -10.10 -3.34
N SER A 80 0.19 -9.22 -2.53
CA SER A 80 -0.27 -8.96 -1.17
C SER A 80 -0.78 -7.53 -1.02
N PHE A 81 -1.86 -7.39 -0.25
CA PHE A 81 -2.47 -6.10 0.02
C PHE A 81 -2.25 -5.70 1.48
N VAL A 82 -2.02 -4.43 1.70
CA VAL A 82 -1.85 -3.85 3.04
C VAL A 82 -2.94 -2.81 3.27
N GLY A 83 -3.69 -2.96 4.35
CA GLY A 83 -4.74 -2.03 4.75
C GLY A 83 -4.20 -0.65 5.11
N ALA A 84 -5.01 0.39 4.90
CA ALA A 84 -4.65 1.77 5.22
C ALA A 84 -4.25 1.94 6.71
N GLY A 85 -3.32 2.87 6.97
CA GLY A 85 -2.83 3.18 8.32
C GLY A 85 -2.01 2.07 9.00
N SER A 86 -1.59 1.06 8.26
CA SER A 86 -0.83 -0.07 8.82
C SER A 86 0.65 0.27 9.03
N VAL A 87 1.26 -0.37 10.02
CA VAL A 87 2.71 -0.31 10.27
C VAL A 87 3.31 -1.70 10.08
N ILE A 88 4.08 -1.88 9.01
CA ILE A 88 4.68 -3.16 8.64
C ILE A 88 6.03 -3.29 9.33
N THR A 89 6.08 -4.12 10.35
CA THR A 89 7.25 -4.35 11.21
C THR A 89 8.01 -5.64 10.91
N SER A 90 7.42 -6.52 10.10
CA SER A 90 7.95 -7.82 9.69
C SER A 90 7.46 -8.18 8.29
N ASP A 91 8.07 -9.17 7.68
CA ASP A 91 7.73 -9.62 6.33
C ASP A 91 6.25 -9.99 6.20
N ILE A 92 5.67 -9.67 5.07
CA ILE A 92 4.31 -10.03 4.67
C ILE A 92 4.41 -11.18 3.66
N PRO A 93 3.76 -12.33 3.91
CA PRO A 93 3.75 -13.45 2.96
C PRO A 93 3.11 -13.12 1.62
N GLU A 94 3.29 -14.00 0.64
CA GLU A 94 2.62 -13.94 -0.66
C GLU A 94 1.11 -14.14 -0.54
N GLY A 95 0.34 -13.44 -1.37
CA GLY A 95 -1.08 -13.70 -1.60
C GLY A 95 -2.00 -13.47 -0.40
N VAL A 96 -1.65 -12.53 0.47
CA VAL A 96 -2.42 -12.22 1.68
C VAL A 96 -2.88 -10.77 1.72
N VAL A 97 -3.85 -10.53 2.59
CA VAL A 97 -4.21 -9.19 3.07
C VAL A 97 -3.73 -9.05 4.51
N ALA A 98 -2.93 -8.02 4.78
CA ALA A 98 -2.45 -7.69 6.11
C ALA A 98 -2.89 -6.29 6.51
N ALA A 99 -3.13 -6.05 7.79
CA ALA A 99 -3.46 -4.71 8.29
C ALA A 99 -3.14 -4.56 9.78
N GLY A 100 -3.12 -3.32 10.24
CA GLY A 100 -2.99 -2.94 11.64
C GLY A 100 -1.62 -2.38 12.03
N ASN A 101 -1.46 -2.06 13.32
CA ASN A 101 -0.21 -1.61 13.92
C ASN A 101 0.07 -2.42 15.20
N PRO A 102 1.04 -3.33 15.18
CA PRO A 102 1.78 -3.81 14.00
C PRO A 102 0.88 -4.59 13.03
N ALA A 103 1.20 -4.57 11.73
CA ALA A 103 0.44 -5.28 10.71
C ALA A 103 0.46 -6.79 10.93
N ARG A 104 -0.69 -7.44 10.75
CA ARG A 104 -0.87 -8.89 10.83
C ARG A 104 -1.68 -9.36 9.63
N VAL A 105 -1.45 -10.59 9.21
CA VAL A 105 -2.25 -11.25 8.18
C VAL A 105 -3.70 -11.38 8.67
N ILE A 106 -4.64 -10.90 7.86
CA ILE A 106 -6.08 -10.92 8.14
C ILE A 106 -6.74 -12.11 7.44
N CYS A 107 -6.41 -12.33 6.17
CA CYS A 107 -6.97 -13.40 5.34
C CYS A 107 -6.10 -13.60 4.09
N SER A 108 -6.41 -14.62 3.30
CA SER A 108 -5.86 -14.74 1.95
C SER A 108 -6.40 -13.63 1.03
N LEU A 109 -5.63 -13.31 -0.01
CA LEU A 109 -6.09 -12.35 -1.03
C LEU A 109 -7.35 -12.86 -1.75
N ASP A 110 -7.43 -14.17 -2.01
CA ASP A 110 -8.57 -14.76 -2.70
C ASP A 110 -9.86 -14.62 -1.86
N GLU A 111 -9.82 -14.94 -0.56
CA GLU A 111 -10.95 -14.71 0.36
C GLU A 111 -11.37 -13.23 0.44
N TYR A 112 -10.40 -12.33 0.39
CA TYR A 112 -10.68 -10.89 0.35
C TYR A 112 -11.41 -10.51 -0.94
N LEU A 113 -10.91 -10.98 -2.09
CA LEU A 113 -11.50 -10.67 -3.40
C LEU A 113 -12.91 -11.25 -3.54
N ASP A 114 -13.17 -12.44 -3.01
CA ASP A 114 -14.51 -13.05 -3.03
C ASP A 114 -15.51 -12.22 -2.21
N ARG A 115 -15.08 -11.75 -1.03
CA ARG A 115 -15.90 -10.83 -0.22
C ARG A 115 -16.16 -9.50 -0.93
N GLN A 116 -15.17 -8.96 -1.68
CA GLN A 116 -15.38 -7.73 -2.44
C GLN A 116 -16.32 -7.96 -3.64
N ARG A 117 -16.22 -9.09 -4.35
CA ARG A 117 -17.16 -9.44 -5.44
C ARG A 117 -18.59 -9.48 -4.93
N ALA A 118 -18.86 -10.19 -3.82
CA ALA A 118 -20.18 -10.26 -3.23
C ALA A 118 -20.75 -8.87 -2.85
N LYS A 119 -19.90 -7.97 -2.32
CA LYS A 119 -20.30 -6.59 -2.03
C LYS A 119 -20.64 -5.80 -3.30
N LEU A 120 -19.87 -5.98 -4.37
CA LEU A 120 -20.10 -5.29 -5.65
C LEU A 120 -21.38 -5.74 -6.36
N GLU A 121 -21.94 -6.92 -6.01
CA GLU A 121 -23.23 -7.37 -6.51
C GLU A 121 -24.43 -6.67 -5.83
N THR A 122 -24.23 -6.15 -4.62
CA THR A 122 -25.27 -5.52 -3.79
C THR A 122 -25.16 -3.99 -3.74
N LEU A 123 -24.04 -3.42 -4.15
CA LEU A 123 -23.83 -1.98 -4.16
C LEU A 123 -23.96 -1.40 -5.57
N PRO A 124 -24.31 -0.12 -5.70
CA PRO A 124 -24.27 0.59 -6.97
C PRO A 124 -22.90 0.38 -7.64
N ASN A 125 -22.91 -0.25 -8.81
CA ASN A 125 -21.68 -0.73 -9.46
C ASN A 125 -21.09 0.38 -10.31
N PHE A 126 -20.29 1.22 -9.69
CA PHE A 126 -19.54 2.25 -10.40
C PHE A 126 -18.32 1.62 -11.09
N LYS A 127 -18.48 1.16 -12.33
CA LYS A 127 -17.36 0.71 -13.16
C LYS A 127 -16.49 1.92 -13.51
N TYR A 128 -15.56 2.27 -12.64
CA TYR A 128 -14.56 3.29 -12.96
C TYR A 128 -13.32 2.65 -13.55
N SER A 129 -12.91 3.12 -14.75
CA SER A 129 -11.51 3.04 -15.12
C SER A 129 -10.72 4.05 -14.28
N LEU A 130 -9.47 3.79 -13.97
CA LEU A 130 -8.56 4.71 -13.26
C LEU A 130 -8.51 6.13 -13.90
N TYR A 131 -8.87 6.24 -15.19
CA TYR A 131 -8.92 7.50 -15.94
C TYR A 131 -10.15 8.36 -15.61
N ASP A 132 -11.23 7.75 -15.13
CA ASP A 132 -12.49 8.46 -14.88
C ASP A 132 -12.41 9.41 -13.66
N PHE A 133 -11.55 9.12 -12.68
CA PHE A 133 -11.34 9.99 -11.52
C PHE A 133 -10.81 11.38 -11.87
N LYS A 134 -10.04 11.49 -12.96
CA LYS A 134 -9.50 12.78 -13.43
C LYS A 134 -10.55 13.65 -14.11
N ASN A 135 -11.68 13.08 -14.51
CA ASN A 135 -12.74 13.73 -15.29
C ASN A 135 -14.08 13.78 -14.54
N LEU A 136 -14.07 13.74 -13.21
CA LEU A 136 -15.27 13.85 -12.39
C LEU A 136 -15.83 15.28 -12.47
N THR A 137 -16.89 15.44 -13.26
CA THR A 137 -17.70 16.69 -13.29
C THR A 137 -18.59 16.77 -12.05
N ASP A 138 -19.07 17.99 -11.71
CA ASP A 138 -19.97 18.18 -10.57
C ASP A 138 -21.31 17.43 -10.75
N ALA A 139 -21.83 17.35 -11.98
CA ALA A 139 -23.01 16.56 -12.30
C ALA A 139 -22.80 15.06 -12.00
N ARG A 140 -21.61 14.54 -12.32
CA ARG A 140 -21.25 13.14 -12.05
C ARG A 140 -21.06 12.87 -10.56
N ARG A 141 -20.50 13.83 -9.80
CA ARG A 141 -20.41 13.75 -8.35
C ARG A 141 -21.79 13.73 -7.69
N ALA A 142 -22.72 14.60 -8.15
CA ALA A 142 -24.09 14.61 -7.65
C ALA A 142 -24.83 13.30 -7.93
N TYR A 143 -24.65 12.72 -9.12
CA TYR A 143 -25.19 11.40 -9.45
C TYR A 143 -24.66 10.31 -8.53
N LEU A 144 -23.35 10.30 -8.24
CA LEU A 144 -22.74 9.33 -7.33
C LEU A 144 -23.31 9.41 -5.91
N VAL A 145 -23.59 10.62 -5.43
CA VAL A 145 -24.16 10.83 -4.10
C VAL A 145 -25.59 10.31 -4.07
N SER A 146 -26.42 10.60 -5.08
CA SER A 146 -27.82 10.14 -5.13
C SER A 146 -27.95 8.61 -5.16
N GLU A 147 -27.03 7.91 -5.84
CA GLU A 147 -27.01 6.43 -5.89
C GLU A 147 -26.58 5.78 -4.57
N LEU A 148 -25.95 6.52 -3.67
CA LEU A 148 -25.48 6.03 -2.36
C LEU A 148 -26.49 6.32 -1.23
N GLU A 149 -27.52 7.13 -1.50
CA GLU A 149 -28.57 7.50 -0.54
C GLU A 149 -29.78 6.55 -0.61
N GLU A 150 -29.86 5.64 -1.59
CA GLU A 150 -30.86 4.57 -1.70
C GLU A 150 -30.40 3.27 -0.97
#